data_fc12b02cb9b1465642434f9e1598bdc2
#
_entry.id   fc12b02cb9b1465642434f9e1598bdc2
#
_cell.length_a   1.000
_cell.length_b   1.000
_cell.length_c   1.000
_cell.angle_alpha   90.00
_cell.angle_beta   90.00
_cell.angle_gamma   90.00
#
_symmetry.space_group_name_H-M   'P 1'
#
loop_
_entity.id
_entity.type
_entity.pdbx_description
1 polymer ?
#
loop_
_entity_poly.entity_id
_entity_poly.type
_entity_poly.pdbx_seq_one_letter_code
_entity_poly.pdbx_strand_id
1 'polypeptide(L)'
;NSGATELTAEEKEALDEGLIALDGSLPIIKDKEAFEEKYGKITVQTLGSADRTIDVADTAMVKKWTEDTGIEFEWTEIPSESATEKINLQLVSGADLPDVFWTFGDGKSGNTVVQYADQDIFLPTENIIDEYMPNLKKILDDNPQYRQEITAPNGHTYGFPYIEEMKGLVLTPGPLIINKTWLDELSLEVPTTVDEWVECLKAFRDGGDLNGNGEDDAIPMAPWFGADDTFGSYNMFYRFTGAFGCADSYCGGNEYADHLRLVDGKVTFTALDEAFRKTAEFFNMLYDEGLIWNGSFEADSSAAYTASLIKEDVARIGCMGVWTDQEITNLDVHDQYVAVPRLQGEAGMTGSANNYSELQDSSNTAITTTCKFPHVVALFVDYMVGDPEIAVQSNWGAEGYNYVRDEEGILATPLDENGYYAGGTEEWNTFGLARANTTPARGSMIVLDEYYDTVCRYTYDAVTLLEWQKVNGKDDILAEYDTIPRVLMETDELTRLAQIQPTISDTVDRYIVDWVTNGVTDESWASYQSELEAAGVNDLVEIYQTAVDRAAENEAGSASSESAASTSSTSSAS
;
A
#
# COMPACT_ATOMS: atom_id res chain seq x y z
N ASN A 1 -22.44 -19.80 -14.29
CA ASN A 1 -22.21 -20.72 -13.16
C ASN A 1 -22.61 -20.04 -11.85
N SER A 2 -23.74 -20.42 -11.27
CA SER A 2 -24.21 -20.03 -9.93
C SER A 2 -23.45 -20.84 -8.86
N GLY A 3 -22.13 -20.73 -8.81
CA GLY A 3 -21.32 -21.82 -8.30
C GLY A 3 -20.74 -21.70 -6.90
N ALA A 4 -20.82 -20.59 -6.19
CA ALA A 4 -20.08 -20.45 -4.93
C ALA A 4 -20.94 -20.43 -3.66
N THR A 5 -22.25 -20.50 -3.75
CA THR A 5 -23.17 -20.59 -2.59
C THR A 5 -23.43 -22.01 -2.11
N GLU A 6 -23.13 -23.02 -2.91
CA GLU A 6 -23.33 -24.39 -2.48
C GLU A 6 -22.11 -24.90 -1.70
N LEU A 7 -22.38 -25.36 -0.46
CA LEU A 7 -21.36 -26.05 0.34
C LEU A 7 -20.73 -27.19 -0.46
N THR A 8 -19.44 -27.40 -0.30
CA THR A 8 -18.75 -28.56 -0.87
C THR A 8 -19.28 -29.87 -0.28
N ALA A 9 -18.93 -31.00 -0.87
CA ALA A 9 -19.32 -32.30 -0.31
C ALA A 9 -18.65 -32.51 1.05
N GLU A 10 -17.42 -32.07 1.19
CA GLU A 10 -16.66 -32.19 2.44
C GLU A 10 -17.22 -31.28 3.53
N GLU A 11 -17.63 -30.04 3.19
CA GLU A 11 -18.29 -29.14 4.16
C GLU A 11 -19.64 -29.67 4.63
N LYS A 12 -20.46 -30.21 3.73
CA LYS A 12 -21.75 -30.86 4.08
C LYS A 12 -21.54 -32.04 5.05
N GLU A 13 -20.55 -32.88 4.74
CA GLU A 13 -20.22 -34.04 5.59
C GLU A 13 -19.70 -33.59 6.96
N ALA A 14 -18.77 -32.63 6.99
CA ALA A 14 -18.17 -32.08 8.22
C ALA A 14 -19.23 -31.37 9.10
N LEU A 15 -20.20 -30.69 8.48
CA LEU A 15 -21.31 -30.04 9.16
C LEU A 15 -22.27 -31.08 9.77
N ASP A 16 -22.64 -32.11 9.00
CA ASP A 16 -23.51 -33.21 9.46
C ASP A 16 -22.88 -33.99 10.62
N GLU A 17 -21.55 -34.12 10.65
CA GLU A 17 -20.81 -34.76 11.75
C GLU A 17 -20.55 -33.82 12.94
N GLY A 18 -20.89 -32.54 12.83
CA GLY A 18 -20.68 -31.51 13.87
C GLY A 18 -19.21 -31.13 14.07
N LEU A 19 -18.36 -31.35 13.06
CA LEU A 19 -16.95 -31.00 13.10
C LEU A 19 -16.72 -29.50 12.80
N ILE A 20 -17.63 -28.86 12.07
CA ILE A 20 -17.58 -27.44 11.74
C ILE A 20 -18.90 -26.74 12.08
N ALA A 21 -18.85 -25.43 12.23
CA ALA A 21 -20.02 -24.55 12.27
C ALA A 21 -19.90 -23.48 11.20
N LEU A 22 -20.97 -23.24 10.45
CA LEU A 22 -21.04 -22.23 9.39
C LEU A 22 -22.09 -21.14 9.71
N ASP A 23 -22.45 -21.00 10.98
CA ASP A 23 -23.42 -20.02 11.50
C ASP A 23 -22.76 -18.81 12.17
N GLY A 24 -21.44 -18.63 11.98
CA GLY A 24 -20.65 -17.58 12.61
C GLY A 24 -20.27 -17.83 14.07
N SER A 25 -20.67 -18.97 14.64
CA SER A 25 -20.27 -19.29 16.03
C SER A 25 -18.82 -19.79 16.12
N LEU A 26 -18.12 -19.36 17.17
CA LEU A 26 -16.76 -19.82 17.46
C LEU A 26 -16.75 -20.99 18.47
N PRO A 27 -15.76 -21.90 18.36
CA PRO A 27 -14.81 -22.02 17.26
C PRO A 27 -15.51 -22.49 15.97
N ILE A 28 -14.95 -22.14 14.80
CA ILE A 28 -15.47 -22.56 13.48
C ILE A 28 -15.27 -24.07 13.29
N ILE A 29 -14.04 -24.58 13.57
CA ILE A 29 -13.77 -26.01 13.66
C ILE A 29 -14.00 -26.44 15.11
N LYS A 30 -15.00 -27.26 15.35
CA LYS A 30 -15.47 -27.69 16.69
C LYS A 30 -14.60 -28.77 17.32
N ASP A 31 -14.05 -29.67 16.51
CA ASP A 31 -13.14 -30.73 16.92
C ASP A 31 -11.96 -30.77 15.94
N LYS A 32 -10.88 -30.06 16.31
CA LYS A 32 -9.70 -29.90 15.48
C LYS A 32 -9.03 -31.24 15.16
N GLU A 33 -8.87 -32.12 16.16
CA GLU A 33 -8.18 -33.40 15.99
C GLU A 33 -8.96 -34.32 15.02
N ALA A 34 -10.27 -34.41 15.20
CA ALA A 34 -11.11 -35.22 14.32
C ALA A 34 -11.20 -34.66 12.91
N PHE A 35 -11.22 -33.32 12.78
CA PHE A 35 -11.21 -32.65 11.48
C PHE A 35 -9.90 -32.91 10.71
N GLU A 36 -8.76 -32.71 11.37
CA GLU A 36 -7.44 -32.91 10.75
C GLU A 36 -7.15 -34.37 10.42
N GLU A 37 -7.57 -35.31 11.27
CA GLU A 37 -7.44 -36.74 10.98
C GLU A 37 -8.20 -37.16 9.71
N LYS A 38 -9.35 -36.52 9.46
CA LYS A 38 -10.22 -36.88 8.34
C LYS A 38 -9.90 -36.13 7.06
N TYR A 39 -9.62 -34.82 7.15
CA TYR A 39 -9.52 -33.93 5.99
C TYR A 39 -8.14 -33.34 5.77
N GLY A 40 -7.25 -33.41 6.76
CA GLY A 40 -5.99 -32.68 6.78
C GLY A 40 -6.17 -31.22 7.18
N LYS A 41 -5.12 -30.45 7.07
CA LYS A 41 -5.15 -29.01 7.31
C LYS A 41 -5.48 -28.27 6.02
N ILE A 42 -6.07 -27.09 6.16
CA ILE A 42 -6.23 -26.13 5.05
C ILE A 42 -4.86 -25.51 4.77
N THR A 43 -4.42 -25.59 3.51
CA THR A 43 -3.10 -25.11 3.09
C THR A 43 -3.13 -23.62 2.74
N VAL A 44 -2.18 -22.86 3.28
CA VAL A 44 -2.08 -21.42 3.05
C VAL A 44 -0.68 -21.08 2.56
N GLN A 45 -0.60 -20.35 1.47
CA GLN A 45 0.67 -19.82 0.94
C GLN A 45 0.77 -18.31 1.21
N THR A 46 1.89 -17.89 1.77
CA THR A 46 2.19 -16.49 2.06
C THR A 46 3.61 -16.13 1.66
N LEU A 47 3.92 -14.84 1.70
CA LEU A 47 5.29 -14.37 1.49
C LEU A 47 6.10 -14.46 2.78
N GLY A 48 7.34 -14.89 2.65
CA GLY A 48 8.34 -14.78 3.70
C GLY A 48 8.72 -13.32 3.93
N SER A 49 9.01 -13.00 5.19
CA SER A 49 9.62 -11.71 5.56
C SER A 49 11.07 -11.94 5.94
N ALA A 50 11.98 -11.09 5.43
CA ALA A 50 13.40 -11.13 5.81
C ALA A 50 13.60 -10.85 7.31
N ASP A 51 12.67 -10.13 7.93
CA ASP A 51 12.70 -9.75 9.34
C ASP A 51 12.10 -10.83 10.26
N ARG A 52 11.50 -11.88 9.71
CA ARG A 52 10.92 -12.96 10.50
C ARG A 52 11.96 -14.01 10.83
N THR A 53 12.13 -14.25 12.13
CA THR A 53 13.11 -15.21 12.68
C THR A 53 12.46 -16.51 13.16
N ILE A 54 11.13 -16.59 13.18
CA ILE A 54 10.35 -17.77 13.59
C ILE A 54 9.43 -18.24 12.45
N ASP A 55 8.92 -19.45 12.55
CA ASP A 55 7.89 -19.94 11.63
C ASP A 55 6.63 -19.09 11.74
N VAL A 56 5.95 -18.81 10.61
CA VAL A 56 4.72 -18.02 10.59
C VAL A 56 3.62 -18.63 11.47
N ALA A 57 3.54 -19.96 11.54
CA ALA A 57 2.62 -20.68 12.42
C ALA A 57 2.88 -20.43 13.92
N ASP A 58 4.08 -20.02 14.26
CA ASP A 58 4.50 -19.76 15.65
C ASP A 58 4.25 -18.32 16.10
N THR A 59 3.83 -17.43 15.20
CA THR A 59 3.50 -16.05 15.54
C THR A 59 2.33 -15.97 16.53
N ALA A 60 2.34 -14.91 17.34
CA ALA A 60 1.33 -14.73 18.40
C ALA A 60 -0.11 -14.67 17.83
N MET A 61 -0.28 -13.97 16.71
CA MET A 61 -1.61 -13.83 16.09
C MET A 61 -2.10 -15.14 15.47
N VAL A 62 -1.26 -15.92 14.79
CA VAL A 62 -1.68 -17.24 14.25
C VAL A 62 -2.09 -18.19 15.37
N LYS A 63 -1.37 -18.19 16.47
CA LYS A 63 -1.76 -18.98 17.66
C LYS A 63 -3.10 -18.53 18.23
N LYS A 64 -3.32 -17.21 18.33
CA LYS A 64 -4.60 -16.66 18.79
C LYS A 64 -5.74 -17.02 17.83
N TRP A 65 -5.54 -16.88 16.53
CA TRP A 65 -6.54 -17.27 15.53
C TRP A 65 -6.91 -18.75 15.65
N THR A 66 -5.90 -19.63 15.82
CA THR A 66 -6.13 -21.07 16.02
C THR A 66 -6.90 -21.35 17.31
N GLU A 67 -6.58 -20.66 18.41
CA GLU A 67 -7.29 -20.82 19.68
C GLU A 67 -8.76 -20.40 19.57
N ASP A 68 -9.03 -19.25 18.94
CA ASP A 68 -10.37 -18.69 18.85
C ASP A 68 -11.26 -19.45 17.84
N THR A 69 -10.69 -19.83 16.69
CA THR A 69 -11.44 -20.38 15.55
C THR A 69 -11.40 -21.91 15.45
N GLY A 70 -10.45 -22.55 16.12
CA GLY A 70 -10.17 -23.97 15.98
C GLY A 70 -9.47 -24.35 14.67
N ILE A 71 -9.16 -23.39 13.81
CA ILE A 71 -8.52 -23.61 12.51
C ILE A 71 -7.00 -23.59 12.69
N GLU A 72 -6.34 -24.69 12.33
CA GLU A 72 -4.89 -24.76 12.23
C GLU A 72 -4.48 -24.90 10.77
N PHE A 73 -3.98 -23.81 10.21
CA PHE A 73 -3.52 -23.78 8.82
C PHE A 73 -2.16 -24.47 8.64
N GLU A 74 -1.96 -25.09 7.47
CA GLU A 74 -0.63 -25.51 7.02
C GLU A 74 -0.01 -24.39 6.16
N TRP A 75 0.94 -23.68 6.75
CA TRP A 75 1.56 -22.51 6.12
C TRP A 75 2.75 -22.89 5.24
N THR A 76 2.84 -22.28 4.08
CA THR A 76 4.00 -22.29 3.19
C THR A 76 4.45 -20.88 2.93
N GLU A 77 5.69 -20.55 3.31
CA GLU A 77 6.29 -19.24 3.02
C GLU A 77 7.13 -19.30 1.73
N ILE A 78 6.94 -18.31 0.87
CA ILE A 78 7.75 -18.13 -0.34
C ILE A 78 8.63 -16.89 -0.14
N PRO A 79 9.97 -16.99 -0.35
CA PRO A 79 10.84 -15.83 -0.32
C PRO A 79 10.36 -14.74 -1.28
N SER A 80 10.29 -13.49 -0.79
CA SER A 80 9.74 -12.37 -1.56
C SER A 80 10.45 -12.15 -2.89
N GLU A 81 11.78 -12.37 -2.96
CA GLU A 81 12.57 -12.17 -4.17
C GLU A 81 12.21 -13.15 -5.30
N SER A 82 11.61 -14.31 -4.99
CA SER A 82 11.21 -15.32 -5.97
C SER A 82 9.69 -15.50 -6.06
N ALA A 83 8.93 -14.71 -5.33
CA ALA A 83 7.49 -14.91 -5.20
C ALA A 83 6.75 -14.77 -6.52
N THR A 84 6.96 -13.69 -7.25
CA THR A 84 6.30 -13.41 -8.53
C THR A 84 6.52 -14.55 -9.54
N GLU A 85 7.78 -15.01 -9.72
CA GLU A 85 8.08 -16.10 -10.65
C GLU A 85 7.40 -17.41 -10.22
N LYS A 86 7.49 -17.77 -8.94
CA LYS A 86 6.95 -19.02 -8.42
C LYS A 86 5.43 -19.04 -8.44
N ILE A 87 4.78 -17.96 -8.03
CA ILE A 87 3.31 -17.84 -8.06
C ILE A 87 2.81 -17.90 -9.51
N ASN A 88 3.41 -17.14 -10.42
CA ASN A 88 3.05 -17.20 -11.83
C ASN A 88 3.19 -18.60 -12.42
N LEU A 89 4.25 -19.34 -12.06
CA LEU A 89 4.42 -20.72 -12.54
C LEU A 89 3.33 -21.66 -12.00
N GLN A 90 2.93 -21.52 -10.73
CA GLN A 90 1.81 -22.27 -10.14
C GLN A 90 0.50 -21.94 -10.85
N LEU A 91 0.20 -20.65 -11.04
CA LEU A 91 -1.04 -20.20 -11.69
C LEU A 91 -1.14 -20.64 -13.15
N VAL A 92 -0.06 -20.50 -13.93
CA VAL A 92 -0.02 -20.96 -15.34
C VAL A 92 -0.17 -22.46 -15.46
N SER A 93 0.45 -23.24 -14.55
CA SER A 93 0.38 -24.71 -14.60
C SER A 93 -0.90 -25.28 -14.00
N GLY A 94 -1.57 -24.55 -13.09
CA GLY A 94 -2.66 -25.04 -12.27
C GLY A 94 -2.26 -26.19 -11.34
N ALA A 95 -0.96 -26.40 -11.12
CA ALA A 95 -0.43 -27.49 -10.31
C ALA A 95 0.11 -26.97 -8.97
N ASP A 96 0.00 -27.83 -7.94
CA ASP A 96 0.50 -27.52 -6.58
C ASP A 96 -0.08 -26.22 -6.01
N LEU A 97 -1.35 -25.94 -6.32
CA LEU A 97 -2.06 -24.78 -5.79
C LEU A 97 -2.36 -24.99 -4.29
N PRO A 98 -2.12 -23.99 -3.43
CA PRO A 98 -2.63 -24.03 -2.07
C PRO A 98 -4.17 -23.88 -2.07
N ASP A 99 -4.82 -24.18 -0.95
CA ASP A 99 -6.25 -23.86 -0.78
C ASP A 99 -6.46 -22.34 -0.76
N VAL A 100 -5.49 -21.59 -0.18
CA VAL A 100 -5.55 -20.14 0.00
C VAL A 100 -4.22 -19.50 -0.35
N PHE A 101 -4.24 -18.51 -1.23
CA PHE A 101 -3.20 -17.51 -1.32
C PHE A 101 -3.50 -16.41 -0.31
N TRP A 102 -2.64 -16.26 0.71
CA TRP A 102 -2.80 -15.25 1.75
C TRP A 102 -2.37 -13.87 1.30
N THR A 103 -1.39 -13.79 0.42
CA THR A 103 -0.95 -12.58 -0.28
C THR A 103 -0.14 -12.97 -1.51
N PHE A 104 -0.20 -12.13 -2.52
CA PHE A 104 0.58 -12.27 -3.75
C PHE A 104 1.84 -11.40 -3.73
N GLY A 105 1.85 -10.36 -2.92
CA GLY A 105 3.04 -9.61 -2.53
C GLY A 105 3.49 -8.45 -3.42
N ASP A 106 2.80 -8.21 -4.52
CA ASP A 106 3.18 -7.18 -5.50
C ASP A 106 2.18 -6.02 -5.60
N GLY A 107 1.16 -6.00 -4.74
CA GLY A 107 0.08 -5.01 -4.79
C GLY A 107 -0.80 -5.10 -6.04
N LYS A 108 -0.65 -6.16 -6.85
CA LYS A 108 -1.37 -6.40 -8.11
C LYS A 108 -2.30 -7.59 -8.03
N SER A 109 -2.60 -8.05 -6.82
CA SER A 109 -3.35 -9.28 -6.60
C SER A 109 -4.68 -9.31 -7.31
N GLY A 110 -5.42 -8.20 -7.33
CA GLY A 110 -6.72 -8.12 -7.98
C GLY A 110 -6.66 -8.45 -9.46
N ASN A 111 -5.77 -7.81 -10.19
CA ASN A 111 -5.56 -8.07 -11.62
C ASN A 111 -5.00 -9.46 -11.88
N THR A 112 -4.09 -9.94 -11.03
CA THR A 112 -3.57 -11.32 -11.12
C THR A 112 -4.69 -12.33 -10.93
N VAL A 113 -5.53 -12.15 -9.91
CA VAL A 113 -6.65 -13.07 -9.62
C VAL A 113 -7.67 -13.06 -10.76
N VAL A 114 -8.04 -11.89 -11.28
CA VAL A 114 -8.94 -11.75 -12.44
C VAL A 114 -8.40 -12.46 -13.67
N GLN A 115 -7.12 -12.29 -13.97
CA GLN A 115 -6.48 -12.94 -15.12
C GLN A 115 -6.59 -14.47 -15.11
N TYR A 116 -6.53 -15.09 -13.93
CA TYR A 116 -6.60 -16.55 -13.79
C TYR A 116 -7.98 -17.07 -13.36
N ALA A 117 -8.93 -16.18 -13.02
CA ALA A 117 -10.31 -16.56 -12.69
C ALA A 117 -11.03 -17.22 -13.88
N ASP A 118 -10.83 -16.73 -15.09
CA ASP A 118 -11.37 -17.32 -16.33
C ASP A 118 -10.83 -18.74 -16.62
N GLN A 119 -9.77 -19.15 -15.91
CA GLN A 119 -9.16 -20.49 -16.01
C GLN A 119 -9.61 -21.42 -14.86
N ASP A 120 -10.65 -21.05 -14.13
CA ASP A 120 -11.18 -21.78 -12.98
C ASP A 120 -10.13 -22.02 -11.86
N ILE A 121 -9.16 -21.12 -11.69
CA ILE A 121 -8.16 -21.22 -10.61
C ILE A 121 -8.71 -20.68 -9.29
N PHE A 122 -9.43 -19.57 -9.33
CA PHE A 122 -9.97 -18.90 -8.15
C PHE A 122 -11.49 -18.99 -8.06
N LEU A 123 -12.00 -19.08 -6.84
CA LEU A 123 -13.43 -19.09 -6.57
C LEU A 123 -14.02 -17.68 -6.60
N PRO A 124 -15.16 -17.46 -7.24
CA PRO A 124 -15.94 -16.23 -7.06
C PRO A 124 -16.48 -16.19 -5.62
N THR A 125 -16.33 -15.05 -4.94
CA THR A 125 -16.59 -14.92 -3.50
C THR A 125 -17.79 -14.02 -3.16
N GLU A 126 -18.40 -13.30 -4.11
CA GLU A 126 -19.50 -12.37 -3.85
C GLU A 126 -20.65 -12.98 -3.07
N ASN A 127 -21.07 -14.20 -3.45
CA ASN A 127 -22.17 -14.88 -2.77
C ASN A 127 -21.76 -15.39 -1.38
N ILE A 128 -20.51 -15.82 -1.20
CA ILE A 128 -19.98 -16.22 0.11
C ILE A 128 -19.94 -15.00 1.04
N ILE A 129 -19.50 -13.86 0.54
CA ILE A 129 -19.50 -12.59 1.29
C ILE A 129 -20.92 -12.25 1.72
N ASP A 130 -21.87 -12.27 0.80
CA ASP A 130 -23.24 -11.84 1.08
C ASP A 130 -24.02 -12.77 2.01
N GLU A 131 -23.73 -14.07 2.00
CA GLU A 131 -24.48 -15.07 2.78
C GLU A 131 -23.78 -15.48 4.09
N TYR A 132 -22.44 -15.48 4.12
CA TYR A 132 -21.68 -16.07 5.25
C TYR A 132 -20.76 -15.07 5.97
N MET A 133 -20.53 -13.85 5.41
CA MET A 133 -19.57 -12.90 5.98
C MET A 133 -20.26 -11.57 6.38
N PRO A 134 -21.09 -11.59 7.45
CA PRO A 134 -21.88 -10.41 7.81
C PRO A 134 -21.05 -9.18 8.16
N ASN A 135 -19.83 -9.35 8.69
CA ASN A 135 -18.95 -8.26 9.06
C ASN A 135 -18.32 -7.59 7.82
N LEU A 136 -17.72 -8.41 6.94
CA LEU A 136 -17.15 -7.90 5.68
C LEU A 136 -18.25 -7.31 4.80
N LYS A 137 -19.40 -8.01 4.69
CA LYS A 137 -20.55 -7.49 3.96
C LYS A 137 -20.97 -6.11 4.44
N LYS A 138 -21.05 -5.91 5.76
CA LYS A 138 -21.42 -4.61 6.33
C LYS A 138 -20.42 -3.52 5.94
N ILE A 139 -19.11 -3.80 6.01
CA ILE A 139 -18.07 -2.83 5.61
C ILE A 139 -18.24 -2.44 4.14
N LEU A 140 -18.46 -3.41 3.25
CA LEU A 140 -18.63 -3.17 1.83
C LEU A 140 -19.97 -2.48 1.48
N ASP A 141 -21.03 -2.73 2.25
CA ASP A 141 -22.33 -2.06 2.07
C ASP A 141 -22.31 -0.62 2.58
N ASP A 142 -21.58 -0.36 3.67
CA ASP A 142 -21.37 0.99 4.21
C ASP A 142 -20.42 1.81 3.32
N ASN A 143 -19.56 1.15 2.53
CA ASN A 143 -18.59 1.76 1.62
C ASN A 143 -18.74 1.18 0.19
N PRO A 144 -19.75 1.62 -0.57
CA PRO A 144 -20.02 1.07 -1.91
C PRO A 144 -18.84 1.19 -2.87
N GLN A 145 -17.95 2.17 -2.65
CA GLN A 145 -16.71 2.33 -3.40
C GLN A 145 -15.81 1.10 -3.26
N TYR A 146 -15.60 0.58 -2.04
CA TYR A 146 -14.78 -0.63 -1.85
C TYR A 146 -15.39 -1.85 -2.54
N ARG A 147 -16.72 -1.98 -2.50
CA ARG A 147 -17.41 -3.07 -3.22
C ARG A 147 -17.19 -2.96 -4.74
N GLN A 148 -17.21 -1.76 -5.29
CA GLN A 148 -16.93 -1.52 -6.70
C GLN A 148 -15.49 -1.87 -7.06
N GLU A 149 -14.53 -1.45 -6.24
CA GLU A 149 -13.10 -1.64 -6.47
C GLU A 149 -12.66 -3.11 -6.41
N ILE A 150 -13.42 -3.99 -5.72
CA ILE A 150 -13.17 -5.43 -5.69
C ILE A 150 -13.97 -6.23 -6.73
N THR A 151 -14.83 -5.56 -7.52
CA THR A 151 -15.67 -6.23 -8.52
C THR A 151 -14.95 -6.24 -9.86
N ALA A 152 -14.72 -7.43 -10.38
CA ALA A 152 -14.11 -7.65 -11.68
C ALA A 152 -15.05 -7.25 -12.85
N PRO A 153 -14.53 -7.02 -14.07
CA PRO A 153 -15.33 -6.65 -15.24
C PRO A 153 -16.45 -7.64 -15.58
N ASN A 154 -16.29 -8.91 -15.25
CA ASN A 154 -17.31 -9.94 -15.44
C ASN A 154 -18.42 -9.95 -14.37
N GLY A 155 -18.37 -9.00 -13.42
CA GLY A 155 -19.35 -8.84 -12.35
C GLY A 155 -19.14 -9.73 -11.12
N HIS A 156 -18.07 -10.52 -11.08
CA HIS A 156 -17.71 -11.34 -9.94
C HIS A 156 -16.69 -10.64 -9.04
N THR A 157 -16.67 -11.00 -7.77
CA THR A 157 -15.59 -10.68 -6.84
C THR A 157 -14.75 -11.94 -6.62
N TYR A 158 -13.42 -11.80 -6.64
CA TYR A 158 -12.51 -12.91 -6.41
C TYR A 158 -11.57 -12.57 -5.26
N GLY A 159 -11.66 -13.33 -4.17
CA GLY A 159 -10.87 -13.09 -2.98
C GLY A 159 -11.45 -12.05 -2.02
N PHE A 160 -10.61 -11.58 -1.11
CA PHE A 160 -10.96 -10.65 -0.05
C PHE A 160 -9.97 -9.48 -0.02
N PRO A 161 -10.45 -8.25 0.20
CA PRO A 161 -9.62 -7.05 0.12
C PRO A 161 -8.69 -6.88 1.33
N TYR A 162 -7.65 -6.07 1.13
CA TYR A 162 -6.89 -5.41 2.17
C TYR A 162 -7.26 -3.92 2.18
N ILE A 163 -7.75 -3.44 3.32
CA ILE A 163 -8.15 -2.04 3.53
C ILE A 163 -7.40 -1.49 4.74
N GLU A 164 -6.73 -0.36 4.55
CA GLU A 164 -6.08 0.37 5.63
C GLU A 164 -6.37 1.85 5.44
N GLU A 165 -7.25 2.40 6.27
CA GLU A 165 -7.67 3.79 6.11
C GLU A 165 -6.67 4.77 6.71
N MET A 166 -6.15 4.49 7.90
CA MET A 166 -5.13 5.33 8.58
C MET A 166 -5.36 6.84 8.35
N LYS A 167 -6.63 7.26 8.34
CA LYS A 167 -7.07 8.64 8.04
C LYS A 167 -6.48 9.19 6.72
N GLY A 168 -6.38 8.34 5.70
CA GLY A 168 -5.89 8.68 4.37
C GLY A 168 -4.37 8.85 4.26
N LEU A 169 -3.60 8.53 5.29
CA LEU A 169 -2.13 8.62 5.22
C LEU A 169 -1.55 7.72 4.13
N VAL A 170 -2.19 6.57 3.89
CA VAL A 170 -1.80 5.61 2.85
C VAL A 170 -2.02 6.12 1.42
N LEU A 171 -2.74 7.23 1.25
CA LEU A 171 -3.00 7.85 -0.06
C LEU A 171 -1.85 8.74 -0.55
N THR A 172 -0.84 8.94 0.28
CA THR A 172 0.29 9.82 -0.02
C THR A 172 1.62 9.06 0.05
N PRO A 173 2.68 9.57 -0.61
CA PRO A 173 4.01 8.95 -0.55
C PRO A 173 4.75 9.21 0.79
N GLY A 174 4.04 9.58 1.84
CA GLY A 174 4.61 9.98 3.12
C GLY A 174 5.05 11.44 3.16
N PRO A 175 5.58 11.93 4.28
CA PRO A 175 5.97 13.32 4.48
C PRO A 175 7.26 13.70 3.75
N LEU A 176 7.37 14.99 3.42
CA LEU A 176 8.65 15.64 3.25
C LEU A 176 9.08 16.15 4.63
N ILE A 177 10.26 15.79 5.09
CA ILE A 177 10.80 16.21 6.38
C ILE A 177 12.08 17.05 6.20
N ILE A 178 12.34 17.92 7.16
CA ILE A 178 13.51 18.80 7.17
C ILE A 178 14.14 18.85 8.57
N ASN A 179 15.46 18.90 8.65
CA ASN A 179 16.17 18.98 9.92
C ASN A 179 15.97 20.35 10.58
N LYS A 180 15.12 20.38 11.61
CA LYS A 180 14.78 21.61 12.34
C LYS A 180 15.95 22.13 13.18
N THR A 181 16.78 21.25 13.71
CA THR A 181 17.96 21.65 14.48
C THR A 181 18.94 22.44 13.62
N TRP A 182 19.15 22.03 12.37
CA TRP A 182 19.99 22.78 11.43
C TRP A 182 19.36 24.12 11.01
N LEU A 183 18.03 24.15 10.83
CA LEU A 183 17.33 25.41 10.56
C LEU A 183 17.51 26.39 11.72
N ASP A 184 17.37 25.94 12.98
CA ASP A 184 17.52 26.78 14.16
C ASP A 184 18.95 27.30 14.31
N GLU A 185 19.97 26.48 14.07
CA GLU A 185 21.38 26.88 14.08
C GLU A 185 21.67 27.97 13.06
N LEU A 186 21.09 27.83 11.86
CA LEU A 186 21.24 28.79 10.77
C LEU A 186 20.25 29.96 10.86
N SER A 187 19.40 29.99 11.89
CA SER A 187 18.36 31.02 12.08
C SER A 187 17.38 31.13 10.91
N LEU A 188 16.98 29.95 10.38
CA LEU A 188 15.99 29.79 9.32
C LEU A 188 14.67 29.25 9.88
N GLU A 189 13.57 29.63 9.24
CA GLU A 189 12.25 29.07 9.52
C GLU A 189 11.98 27.84 8.63
N VAL A 190 10.98 27.02 8.99
CA VAL A 190 10.50 25.95 8.13
C VAL A 190 9.95 26.58 6.84
N PRO A 191 10.42 26.16 5.66
CA PRO A 191 10.03 26.78 4.39
C PRO A 191 8.54 26.53 4.06
N THR A 192 7.92 27.51 3.41
CA THR A 192 6.53 27.46 2.92
C THR A 192 6.43 27.62 1.40
N THR A 193 7.53 28.00 0.77
CA THR A 193 7.64 28.13 -0.68
C THR A 193 8.82 27.31 -1.20
N VAL A 194 8.77 26.96 -2.49
CA VAL A 194 9.89 26.26 -3.16
C VAL A 194 11.17 27.09 -3.11
N ASP A 195 11.08 28.41 -3.26
CA ASP A 195 12.26 29.31 -3.20
C ASP A 195 12.87 29.31 -1.79
N GLU A 196 12.07 29.44 -0.73
CA GLU A 196 12.55 29.35 0.65
C GLU A 196 13.19 27.99 0.94
N TRP A 197 12.62 26.91 0.41
CA TRP A 197 13.16 25.57 0.55
C TRP A 197 14.54 25.42 -0.11
N VAL A 198 14.71 25.97 -1.32
CA VAL A 198 16.02 26.01 -2.01
C VAL A 198 17.04 26.80 -1.19
N GLU A 199 16.64 27.92 -0.58
CA GLU A 199 17.54 28.70 0.28
C GLU A 199 17.94 27.90 1.55
N CYS A 200 17.03 27.11 2.15
CA CYS A 200 17.38 26.20 3.25
C CYS A 200 18.42 25.16 2.80
N LEU A 201 18.23 24.54 1.63
CA LEU A 201 19.18 23.55 1.10
C LEU A 201 20.56 24.16 0.84
N LYS A 202 20.63 25.37 0.30
CA LYS A 202 21.89 26.11 0.11
C LYS A 202 22.57 26.40 1.44
N ALA A 203 21.80 26.81 2.44
CA ALA A 203 22.32 27.04 3.77
C ALA A 203 22.85 25.75 4.43
N PHE A 204 22.21 24.62 4.21
CA PHE A 204 22.71 23.32 4.68
C PHE A 204 24.01 22.93 3.99
N ARG A 205 24.12 23.09 2.66
CA ARG A 205 25.37 22.86 1.92
C ARG A 205 26.54 23.72 2.42
N ASP A 206 26.27 24.99 2.73
CA ASP A 206 27.30 25.97 3.08
C ASP A 206 27.50 26.05 4.62
N GLY A 207 26.72 25.32 5.43
CA GLY A 207 26.68 25.42 6.89
C GLY A 207 27.86 24.78 7.61
N GLY A 208 28.65 23.95 6.92
CA GLY A 208 29.78 23.24 7.52
C GLY A 208 29.35 22.06 8.39
N ASP A 209 29.98 21.87 9.53
CA ASP A 209 29.69 20.76 10.47
C ASP A 209 28.37 20.99 11.24
N LEU A 210 27.23 20.80 10.56
CA LEU A 210 25.89 21.00 11.15
C LEU A 210 25.45 19.90 12.09
N ASN A 211 26.07 18.72 12.00
CA ASN A 211 25.73 17.59 12.85
C ASN A 211 26.69 17.41 14.05
N GLY A 212 27.72 18.27 14.15
CA GLY A 212 28.64 18.34 15.30
C GLY A 212 29.63 17.17 15.40
N ASN A 213 29.83 16.40 14.33
CA ASN A 213 30.72 15.24 14.32
C ASN A 213 32.19 15.60 14.00
N GLY A 214 32.49 16.85 13.67
CA GLY A 214 33.80 17.36 13.30
C GLY A 214 34.12 17.21 11.81
N GLU A 215 33.18 16.78 10.99
CA GLU A 215 33.28 16.64 9.53
C GLU A 215 32.27 17.56 8.83
N ASP A 216 32.62 18.06 7.66
CA ASP A 216 31.70 18.78 6.77
C ASP A 216 31.04 17.76 5.83
N ASP A 217 30.07 16.98 6.36
CA ASP A 217 29.44 15.86 5.68
C ASP A 217 27.90 15.95 5.64
N ALA A 218 27.36 17.12 5.91
CA ALA A 218 25.94 17.42 5.78
C ALA A 218 25.47 17.24 4.34
N ILE A 219 24.40 16.48 4.15
CA ILE A 219 23.75 16.26 2.86
C ILE A 219 22.51 17.14 2.80
N PRO A 220 22.45 18.17 1.93
CA PRO A 220 21.29 19.05 1.88
C PRO A 220 20.00 18.32 1.58
N MET A 221 20.01 17.44 0.54
CA MET A 221 18.87 16.63 0.11
C MET A 221 19.35 15.30 -0.46
N ALA A 222 18.63 14.22 -0.11
CA ALA A 222 18.95 12.87 -0.53
C ALA A 222 17.73 12.17 -1.21
N PRO A 223 17.29 12.60 -2.40
CA PRO A 223 16.30 11.80 -3.16
C PRO A 223 16.94 10.50 -3.65
N TRP A 224 16.14 9.47 -3.89
CA TRP A 224 16.61 8.26 -4.54
C TRP A 224 15.92 8.07 -5.89
N PHE A 225 16.70 7.86 -6.94
CA PHE A 225 16.22 7.65 -8.31
C PHE A 225 16.34 6.18 -8.75
N GLY A 226 16.13 5.26 -7.82
CA GLY A 226 16.10 3.82 -8.11
C GLY A 226 14.71 3.34 -8.52
N ALA A 227 14.66 2.21 -9.24
CA ALA A 227 13.45 1.67 -9.85
C ALA A 227 12.52 0.91 -8.88
N ASP A 228 12.93 0.63 -7.63
CA ASP A 228 12.13 -0.13 -6.66
C ASP A 228 11.61 0.73 -5.49
N ASP A 229 11.45 2.03 -5.69
CA ASP A 229 10.80 2.92 -4.74
C ASP A 229 9.28 2.69 -4.76
N THR A 230 8.86 1.63 -4.07
CA THR A 230 7.50 1.05 -4.13
C THR A 230 6.39 2.05 -3.83
N PHE A 231 6.67 3.10 -3.06
CA PHE A 231 5.67 4.10 -2.69
C PHE A 231 6.02 5.52 -3.16
N GLY A 232 7.09 5.70 -3.92
CA GLY A 232 7.57 7.02 -4.32
C GLY A 232 8.02 7.87 -3.13
N SER A 233 8.26 7.27 -1.97
CA SER A 233 8.62 8.00 -0.75
C SER A 233 9.95 8.72 -0.90
N TYR A 234 10.94 8.02 -1.42
CA TYR A 234 12.31 8.54 -1.56
C TYR A 234 12.52 9.33 -2.85
N ASN A 235 11.73 9.08 -3.90
CA ASN A 235 11.81 9.84 -5.13
C ASN A 235 11.07 11.18 -4.98
N MET A 236 11.80 12.22 -4.71
CA MET A 236 11.24 13.53 -4.46
C MET A 236 10.77 14.27 -5.73
N PHE A 237 11.15 13.80 -6.92
CA PHE A 237 10.84 14.45 -8.19
C PHE A 237 9.33 14.64 -8.37
N TYR A 238 8.56 13.57 -8.20
CA TYR A 238 7.11 13.55 -8.42
C TYR A 238 6.34 14.49 -7.49
N ARG A 239 6.89 14.76 -6.30
CA ARG A 239 6.29 15.70 -5.33
C ARG A 239 6.31 17.15 -5.79
N PHE A 240 7.20 17.51 -6.72
CA PHE A 240 7.37 18.88 -7.16
C PHE A 240 6.63 19.24 -8.44
N THR A 241 6.13 18.28 -9.20
CA THR A 241 5.42 18.53 -10.47
C THR A 241 4.22 19.45 -10.30
N GLY A 242 3.48 19.33 -9.20
CA GLY A 242 2.36 20.21 -8.84
C GLY A 242 2.77 21.68 -8.68
N ALA A 243 3.97 21.93 -8.16
CA ALA A 243 4.50 23.29 -8.02
C ALA A 243 4.69 24.03 -9.36
N PHE A 244 4.76 23.27 -10.46
CA PHE A 244 4.90 23.78 -11.83
C PHE A 244 3.62 23.68 -12.65
N GLY A 245 2.50 23.23 -12.07
CA GLY A 245 1.17 23.35 -12.66
C GLY A 245 0.42 22.06 -12.96
N CYS A 246 1.05 20.89 -12.87
CA CYS A 246 0.40 19.60 -13.04
C CYS A 246 0.96 18.61 -12.03
N ALA A 247 0.23 18.34 -10.95
CA ALA A 247 0.63 17.33 -10.00
C ALA A 247 0.62 15.94 -10.66
N ASP A 248 1.63 15.14 -10.36
CA ASP A 248 1.77 13.78 -10.85
C ASP A 248 1.16 12.76 -9.89
N SER A 249 0.87 11.56 -10.37
CA SER A 249 0.59 10.39 -9.56
C SER A 249 1.66 9.33 -9.82
N TYR A 250 2.25 8.82 -8.77
CA TYR A 250 3.28 7.80 -8.83
C TYR A 250 2.99 6.72 -7.78
N CYS A 251 2.77 5.50 -8.21
CA CYS A 251 2.32 4.39 -7.38
C CYS A 251 3.41 3.32 -7.18
N GLY A 252 4.61 3.53 -7.70
CA GLY A 252 5.72 2.59 -7.57
C GLY A 252 5.45 1.22 -8.19
N GLY A 253 4.67 1.16 -9.27
CA GLY A 253 4.36 -0.08 -9.98
C GLY A 253 3.33 -0.98 -9.33
N ASN A 254 2.48 -0.47 -8.44
CA ASN A 254 1.28 -1.14 -7.92
C ASN A 254 0.27 -1.48 -9.04
N GLU A 255 -0.97 -1.86 -8.70
CA GLU A 255 -2.03 -2.16 -9.70
C GLU A 255 -2.30 -1.00 -10.65
N TYR A 256 -1.95 0.22 -10.27
CA TYR A 256 -2.08 1.41 -11.08
C TYR A 256 -0.88 1.60 -12.02
N ALA A 257 -1.11 2.25 -13.14
CA ALA A 257 -0.02 2.78 -13.93
C ALA A 257 0.41 4.13 -13.35
N ASP A 258 1.72 4.31 -13.22
CA ASP A 258 2.31 5.58 -12.83
C ASP A 258 1.99 6.67 -13.86
N HIS A 259 1.98 7.90 -13.40
CA HIS A 259 1.78 9.10 -14.23
C HIS A 259 0.38 9.22 -14.87
N LEU A 260 -0.63 8.55 -14.33
CA LEU A 260 -2.00 8.68 -14.81
C LEU A 260 -2.87 9.46 -13.83
N ARG A 261 -3.61 10.44 -14.35
CA ARG A 261 -4.61 11.19 -13.61
C ARG A 261 -5.92 11.28 -14.41
N LEU A 262 -7.02 11.48 -13.71
CA LEU A 262 -8.32 11.74 -14.31
C LEU A 262 -8.56 13.27 -14.33
N VAL A 263 -8.26 13.94 -15.42
CA VAL A 263 -8.41 15.38 -15.57
C VAL A 263 -9.69 15.67 -16.36
N ASP A 264 -10.65 16.36 -15.74
CA ASP A 264 -11.96 16.63 -16.35
C ASP A 264 -12.66 15.36 -16.92
N GLY A 265 -12.55 14.24 -16.22
CA GLY A 265 -13.09 12.94 -16.61
C GLY A 265 -12.31 12.22 -17.72
N LYS A 266 -11.10 12.70 -18.04
CA LYS A 266 -10.22 12.08 -19.03
C LYS A 266 -8.93 11.60 -18.42
N VAL A 267 -8.58 10.35 -18.73
CA VAL A 267 -7.29 9.77 -18.37
C VAL A 267 -6.18 10.52 -19.12
N THR A 268 -5.23 11.05 -18.36
CA THR A 268 -4.15 11.88 -18.87
C THR A 268 -2.82 11.34 -18.33
N PHE A 269 -1.83 11.17 -19.21
CA PHE A 269 -0.48 10.78 -18.83
C PHE A 269 0.34 12.04 -18.48
N THR A 270 0.52 12.28 -17.19
CA THR A 270 1.09 13.53 -16.63
C THR A 270 2.57 13.71 -16.92
N ALA A 271 3.32 12.62 -17.13
CA ALA A 271 4.75 12.69 -17.48
C ALA A 271 5.02 13.29 -18.90
N LEU A 272 3.97 13.58 -19.69
CA LEU A 272 4.07 14.33 -20.94
C LEU A 272 3.71 15.83 -20.79
N ASP A 273 3.31 16.25 -19.58
CA ASP A 273 2.97 17.65 -19.31
C ASP A 273 4.22 18.56 -19.21
N GLU A 274 4.06 19.81 -19.55
CA GLU A 274 5.14 20.81 -19.44
C GLU A 274 5.62 21.02 -17.99
N ALA A 275 4.76 20.79 -17.01
CA ALA A 275 5.14 20.80 -15.59
C ALA A 275 6.19 19.72 -15.26
N PHE A 276 6.09 18.54 -15.89
CA PHE A 276 7.07 17.47 -15.74
C PHE A 276 8.45 17.89 -16.29
N ARG A 277 8.47 18.50 -17.47
CA ARG A 277 9.69 19.09 -18.05
C ARG A 277 10.30 20.15 -17.12
N LYS A 278 9.51 21.10 -16.64
CA LYS A 278 9.96 22.14 -15.71
C LYS A 278 10.51 21.57 -14.40
N THR A 279 9.91 20.48 -13.91
CA THR A 279 10.41 19.76 -12.73
C THR A 279 11.80 19.19 -13.01
N ALA A 280 12.02 18.60 -14.18
CA ALA A 280 13.33 18.09 -14.57
C ALA A 280 14.38 19.22 -14.68
N GLU A 281 14.02 20.35 -15.26
CA GLU A 281 14.88 21.56 -15.30
C GLU A 281 15.21 22.07 -13.88
N PHE A 282 14.24 22.03 -12.97
CA PHE A 282 14.41 22.43 -11.58
C PHE A 282 15.35 21.47 -10.83
N PHE A 283 15.16 20.15 -10.96
CA PHE A 283 16.03 19.16 -10.33
C PHE A 283 17.46 19.17 -10.91
N ASN A 284 17.62 19.46 -12.20
CA ASN A 284 18.94 19.68 -12.77
C ASN A 284 19.63 20.91 -12.12
N MET A 285 18.91 22.00 -11.92
CA MET A 285 19.46 23.15 -11.21
C MET A 285 19.90 22.78 -9.77
N LEU A 286 19.09 21.99 -9.05
CA LEU A 286 19.46 21.52 -7.71
C LEU A 286 20.72 20.64 -7.72
N TYR A 287 20.85 19.77 -8.74
CA TYR A 287 22.03 18.92 -8.91
C TYR A 287 23.28 19.73 -9.24
N ASP A 288 23.20 20.64 -10.20
CA ASP A 288 24.32 21.51 -10.61
C ASP A 288 24.81 22.43 -9.48
N GLU A 289 23.90 22.84 -8.59
CA GLU A 289 24.23 23.60 -7.38
C GLU A 289 24.78 22.72 -6.23
N GLY A 290 24.87 21.40 -6.40
CA GLY A 290 25.36 20.47 -5.39
C GLY A 290 24.40 20.30 -4.21
N LEU A 291 23.10 20.48 -4.42
CA LEU A 291 22.07 20.33 -3.39
C LEU A 291 21.53 18.90 -3.31
N ILE A 292 21.70 18.09 -4.37
CA ILE A 292 21.36 16.67 -4.41
C ILE A 292 22.60 15.84 -4.10
N TRP A 293 22.46 14.88 -3.20
CA TRP A 293 23.52 13.94 -2.85
C TRP A 293 23.95 13.07 -4.05
N ASN A 294 25.26 12.95 -4.29
CA ASN A 294 25.77 12.13 -5.40
C ASN A 294 25.42 10.64 -5.28
N GLY A 295 25.26 10.12 -4.05
CA GLY A 295 24.83 8.74 -3.81
C GLY A 295 23.37 8.43 -4.18
N SER A 296 22.59 9.44 -4.58
CA SER A 296 21.17 9.30 -5.00
C SER A 296 20.96 8.39 -6.22
N PHE A 297 22.03 7.99 -6.90
CA PHE A 297 22.01 7.19 -8.13
C PHE A 297 22.77 5.87 -8.02
N GLU A 298 23.30 5.53 -6.85
CA GLU A 298 24.28 4.43 -6.70
C GLU A 298 23.71 3.14 -6.11
N ALA A 299 22.61 3.20 -5.37
CA ALA A 299 22.06 2.04 -4.68
C ALA A 299 21.15 1.20 -5.58
N ASP A 300 21.29 -0.13 -5.48
CA ASP A 300 20.50 -1.10 -6.25
C ASP A 300 19.12 -1.40 -5.62
N SER A 301 18.89 -0.94 -4.38
CA SER A 301 17.61 -1.13 -3.68
C SER A 301 17.35 -0.03 -2.65
N SER A 302 16.08 0.21 -2.33
CA SER A 302 15.65 1.17 -1.31
C SER A 302 16.25 0.86 0.06
N ALA A 303 16.29 -0.39 0.47
CA ALA A 303 16.90 -0.81 1.72
C ALA A 303 18.42 -0.54 1.78
N ALA A 304 19.14 -0.78 0.67
CA ALA A 304 20.56 -0.45 0.60
C ALA A 304 20.79 1.05 0.61
N TYR A 305 19.90 1.81 -0.03
CA TYR A 305 19.95 3.26 -0.06
C TYR A 305 19.76 3.86 1.33
N THR A 306 18.66 3.57 2.01
CA THR A 306 18.37 4.09 3.35
C THR A 306 19.43 3.69 4.36
N ALA A 307 19.92 2.45 4.33
CA ALA A 307 21.04 2.01 5.18
C ALA A 307 22.33 2.81 4.94
N SER A 308 22.55 3.34 3.73
CA SER A 308 23.72 4.15 3.40
C SER A 308 23.63 5.58 3.95
N LEU A 309 22.44 6.08 4.27
CA LEU A 309 22.20 7.41 4.80
C LEU A 309 22.46 7.49 6.31
N ILE A 310 22.21 6.42 7.03
CA ILE A 310 22.37 6.36 8.49
C ILE A 310 23.87 6.26 8.83
N LYS A 311 24.35 7.15 9.71
CA LYS A 311 25.73 7.15 10.18
C LYS A 311 25.76 7.41 11.68
N GLU A 312 26.17 6.41 12.46
CA GLU A 312 26.31 6.51 13.90
C GLU A 312 25.09 7.24 14.57
N ASP A 313 25.35 8.11 15.53
CA ASP A 313 24.33 8.85 16.30
C ASP A 313 24.18 10.30 15.83
N VAL A 314 24.39 10.56 14.53
CA VAL A 314 24.33 11.92 13.95
C VAL A 314 23.39 11.97 12.76
N ALA A 315 22.63 13.05 12.66
CA ALA A 315 21.82 13.34 11.48
C ALA A 315 22.74 13.80 10.34
N ARG A 316 22.62 13.19 9.15
CA ARG A 316 23.39 13.59 7.97
C ARG A 316 22.55 14.29 6.92
N ILE A 317 21.24 14.14 6.96
CA ILE A 317 20.32 14.57 5.91
C ILE A 317 19.61 15.84 6.35
N GLY A 318 19.65 16.86 5.50
CA GLY A 318 18.91 18.11 5.73
C GLY A 318 17.43 17.97 5.41
N CYS A 319 17.10 17.39 4.26
CA CYS A 319 15.72 17.23 3.80
C CYS A 319 15.56 15.96 2.98
N MET A 320 14.46 15.23 3.16
CA MET A 320 14.12 14.05 2.37
C MET A 320 12.62 13.73 2.44
N GLY A 321 12.10 13.07 1.40
CA GLY A 321 10.83 12.38 1.43
C GLY A 321 11.02 11.00 2.07
N VAL A 322 10.18 10.64 3.04
CA VAL A 322 10.27 9.38 3.79
C VAL A 322 8.87 8.91 4.17
N TRP A 323 8.73 7.64 4.54
CA TRP A 323 7.56 7.18 5.26
C TRP A 323 7.68 7.54 6.75
N THR A 324 8.85 7.28 7.33
CA THR A 324 9.20 7.67 8.70
C THR A 324 10.64 8.19 8.76
N ASP A 325 10.93 9.11 9.65
CA ASP A 325 12.27 9.68 9.87
C ASP A 325 13.31 8.62 10.29
N GLN A 326 12.86 7.50 10.88
CA GLN A 326 13.73 6.39 11.25
C GLN A 326 14.36 5.66 10.06
N GLU A 327 13.87 5.87 8.86
CA GLU A 327 14.48 5.33 7.63
C GLU A 327 15.80 6.02 7.28
N ILE A 328 16.04 7.22 7.80
CA ILE A 328 17.22 8.03 7.47
C ILE A 328 18.04 8.45 8.69
N THR A 329 17.60 8.13 9.90
CA THR A 329 18.29 8.49 11.15
C THR A 329 18.30 7.34 12.13
N ASN A 330 19.25 7.41 13.08
CA ASN A 330 19.15 6.65 14.31
C ASN A 330 18.15 7.29 15.29
N LEU A 331 17.60 6.48 16.19
CA LEU A 331 16.61 6.92 17.18
C LEU A 331 17.09 8.09 18.05
N ASP A 332 18.41 8.20 18.30
CA ASP A 332 18.97 9.27 19.14
C ASP A 332 18.85 10.69 18.55
N VAL A 333 18.54 10.80 17.26
CA VAL A 333 18.49 12.09 16.55
C VAL A 333 17.20 12.29 15.72
N HIS A 334 16.22 11.39 15.86
CA HIS A 334 14.98 11.46 15.09
C HIS A 334 14.13 12.71 15.41
N ASP A 335 14.19 13.21 16.63
CA ASP A 335 13.50 14.42 17.09
C ASP A 335 14.03 15.72 16.47
N GLN A 336 15.12 15.65 15.71
CA GLN A 336 15.64 16.79 14.97
C GLN A 336 14.80 17.14 13.73
N TYR A 337 13.91 16.23 13.27
CA TYR A 337 13.15 16.43 12.04
C TYR A 337 11.73 16.90 12.31
N VAL A 338 11.24 17.73 11.41
CA VAL A 338 9.83 18.17 11.38
C VAL A 338 9.26 18.02 9.99
N ALA A 339 7.94 17.86 9.90
CA ALA A 339 7.24 17.81 8.62
C ALA A 339 7.29 19.19 7.92
N VAL A 340 7.55 19.17 6.62
CA VAL A 340 7.49 20.37 5.77
C VAL A 340 6.07 20.53 5.25
N PRO A 341 5.47 21.73 5.30
CA PRO A 341 4.21 22.00 4.63
C PRO A 341 4.35 21.83 3.12
N ARG A 342 3.21 21.63 2.44
CA ARG A 342 3.20 21.72 0.98
C ARG A 342 3.74 23.08 0.57
N LEU A 343 4.74 23.08 -0.29
CA LEU A 343 5.45 24.30 -0.69
C LEU A 343 4.71 24.97 -1.86
N GLN A 344 4.47 26.25 -1.76
CA GLN A 344 3.96 27.04 -2.87
C GLN A 344 5.06 27.20 -3.92
N GLY A 345 4.80 26.73 -5.13
CA GLY A 345 5.65 26.94 -6.30
C GLY A 345 5.12 27.98 -7.26
N GLU A 346 5.68 28.00 -8.48
CA GLU A 346 5.36 28.99 -9.55
C GLU A 346 3.89 28.93 -9.96
N ALA A 347 3.30 27.74 -10.07
CA ALA A 347 1.98 27.53 -10.63
C ALA A 347 1.06 26.65 -9.76
N GLY A 348 1.51 26.21 -8.59
CA GLY A 348 0.73 25.35 -7.70
C GLY A 348 1.51 24.95 -6.47
N MET A 349 0.99 23.94 -5.75
CA MET A 349 1.59 23.40 -4.53
C MET A 349 2.35 22.11 -4.84
N THR A 350 3.40 21.82 -4.06
CA THR A 350 4.04 20.50 -4.05
C THR A 350 3.09 19.44 -3.50
N GLY A 351 3.33 18.20 -3.88
CA GLY A 351 2.62 17.02 -3.41
C GLY A 351 2.34 16.04 -4.55
N SER A 352 2.09 14.79 -4.21
CA SER A 352 1.60 13.76 -5.13
C SER A 352 0.67 12.81 -4.40
N ALA A 353 -0.21 12.14 -5.12
CA ALA A 353 -1.04 11.05 -4.62
C ALA A 353 -0.48 9.71 -5.08
N ASN A 354 -0.50 8.70 -4.19
CA ASN A 354 -0.05 7.36 -4.51
C ASN A 354 -1.20 6.45 -4.87
N ASN A 355 -2.27 6.49 -4.10
CA ASN A 355 -3.41 5.60 -4.25
C ASN A 355 -4.68 6.39 -4.44
N TYR A 356 -5.64 5.76 -5.09
CA TYR A 356 -6.99 6.31 -5.28
C TYR A 356 -7.83 6.19 -4.01
N SER A 357 -7.70 5.09 -3.28
CA SER A 357 -8.49 4.81 -2.08
C SER A 357 -7.65 4.12 -1.01
N GLU A 358 -8.20 4.05 0.19
CA GLU A 358 -7.65 3.30 1.33
C GLU A 358 -7.73 1.78 1.14
N LEU A 359 -8.40 1.28 0.11
CA LEU A 359 -8.31 -0.12 -0.31
C LEU A 359 -6.94 -0.36 -0.93
N GLN A 360 -6.08 -1.05 -0.21
CA GLN A 360 -4.69 -1.28 -0.62
C GLN A 360 -4.57 -2.36 -1.68
N ASP A 361 -5.43 -3.38 -1.61
CA ASP A 361 -5.44 -4.50 -2.54
C ASP A 361 -6.86 -5.09 -2.63
N SER A 362 -7.35 -5.31 -3.85
CA SER A 362 -8.72 -5.77 -4.10
C SER A 362 -8.92 -7.26 -3.85
N SER A 363 -7.87 -8.07 -3.91
CA SER A 363 -7.94 -9.54 -3.75
C SER A 363 -6.71 -10.09 -3.02
N ASN A 364 -6.29 -9.42 -1.95
CA ASN A 364 -5.06 -9.78 -1.25
C ASN A 364 -5.06 -11.23 -0.74
N THR A 365 -6.21 -11.72 -0.30
CA THR A 365 -6.41 -13.15 0.03
C THR A 365 -7.39 -13.77 -0.96
N ALA A 366 -7.01 -14.86 -1.61
CA ALA A 366 -7.85 -15.54 -2.60
C ALA A 366 -7.93 -17.04 -2.35
N ILE A 367 -9.14 -17.61 -2.53
CA ILE A 367 -9.42 -19.02 -2.37
C ILE A 367 -9.35 -19.70 -3.74
N THR A 368 -8.61 -20.79 -3.84
CA THR A 368 -8.54 -21.58 -5.08
C THR A 368 -9.70 -22.54 -5.20
N THR A 369 -10.00 -22.97 -6.42
CA THR A 369 -11.04 -23.97 -6.70
C THR A 369 -10.70 -25.38 -6.16
N THR A 370 -9.45 -25.58 -5.69
CA THR A 370 -9.02 -26.83 -5.04
C THR A 370 -9.38 -26.89 -3.57
N CYS A 371 -9.74 -25.75 -2.96
CA CYS A 371 -10.11 -25.66 -1.55
C CYS A 371 -11.39 -26.46 -1.26
N LYS A 372 -11.31 -27.36 -0.29
CA LYS A 372 -12.45 -28.20 0.14
C LYS A 372 -13.36 -27.50 1.15
N PHE A 373 -12.86 -26.46 1.81
CA PHE A 373 -13.52 -25.75 2.91
C PHE A 373 -13.56 -24.23 2.69
N PRO A 374 -14.06 -23.75 1.53
CA PRO A 374 -14.04 -22.31 1.22
C PRO A 374 -14.88 -21.47 2.18
N HIS A 375 -16.00 -22.00 2.70
CA HIS A 375 -16.83 -21.28 3.67
C HIS A 375 -16.17 -21.19 5.06
N VAL A 376 -15.37 -22.20 5.45
CA VAL A 376 -14.56 -22.16 6.68
C VAL A 376 -13.51 -21.05 6.57
N VAL A 377 -12.84 -20.93 5.41
CA VAL A 377 -11.88 -19.84 5.15
C VAL A 377 -12.56 -18.48 5.17
N ALA A 378 -13.72 -18.34 4.54
CA ALA A 378 -14.49 -17.11 4.51
C ALA A 378 -14.90 -16.66 5.92
N LEU A 379 -15.41 -17.57 6.74
CA LEU A 379 -15.76 -17.28 8.14
C LEU A 379 -14.53 -16.92 8.99
N PHE A 380 -13.37 -17.47 8.69
CA PHE A 380 -12.12 -17.06 9.33
C PHE A 380 -11.76 -15.61 8.98
N VAL A 381 -11.89 -15.22 7.71
CA VAL A 381 -11.67 -13.82 7.29
C VAL A 381 -12.71 -12.92 7.96
N ASP A 382 -13.98 -13.32 7.99
CA ASP A 382 -15.05 -12.54 8.62
C ASP A 382 -14.85 -12.39 10.15
N TYR A 383 -14.27 -13.40 10.82
CA TYR A 383 -13.84 -13.32 12.21
C TYR A 383 -12.76 -12.24 12.39
N MET A 384 -11.74 -12.22 11.52
CA MET A 384 -10.66 -11.25 11.63
C MET A 384 -11.15 -9.80 11.45
N VAL A 385 -12.09 -9.57 10.53
CA VAL A 385 -12.61 -8.22 10.28
C VAL A 385 -13.74 -7.82 11.23
N GLY A 386 -14.36 -8.79 11.91
CA GLY A 386 -15.50 -8.58 12.79
C GLY A 386 -15.15 -8.07 14.19
N ASP A 387 -13.91 -8.25 14.63
CA ASP A 387 -13.40 -7.75 15.90
C ASP A 387 -12.31 -6.71 15.63
N PRO A 388 -12.54 -5.42 15.92
CA PRO A 388 -11.58 -4.35 15.69
C PRO A 388 -10.22 -4.56 16.37
N GLU A 389 -10.17 -5.17 17.56
CA GLU A 389 -8.89 -5.48 18.22
C GLU A 389 -8.12 -6.58 17.51
N ILE A 390 -8.81 -7.59 16.99
CA ILE A 390 -8.21 -8.64 16.16
C ILE A 390 -7.72 -8.04 14.85
N ALA A 391 -8.52 -7.21 14.19
CA ALA A 391 -8.16 -6.56 12.93
C ALA A 391 -6.88 -5.73 13.07
N VAL A 392 -6.81 -4.86 14.08
CA VAL A 392 -5.63 -4.02 14.36
C VAL A 392 -4.39 -4.87 14.64
N GLN A 393 -4.50 -5.88 15.53
CA GLN A 393 -3.35 -6.71 15.90
C GLN A 393 -2.91 -7.62 14.76
N SER A 394 -3.84 -8.10 13.93
CA SER A 394 -3.52 -8.88 12.73
C SER A 394 -2.69 -8.08 11.73
N ASN A 395 -2.94 -6.79 11.60
CA ASN A 395 -2.17 -5.92 10.72
C ASN A 395 -0.89 -5.40 11.38
N TRP A 396 -0.97 -4.87 12.59
CA TRP A 396 0.10 -4.07 13.19
C TRP A 396 0.92 -4.79 14.25
N GLY A 397 0.57 -6.04 14.61
CA GLY A 397 1.28 -6.85 15.58
C GLY A 397 0.57 -6.99 16.92
N ALA A 398 0.99 -7.97 17.70
CA ALA A 398 0.26 -8.45 18.87
C ALA A 398 0.42 -7.59 20.13
N GLU A 399 -0.64 -7.57 20.97
CA GLU A 399 -0.55 -7.07 22.34
C GLU A 399 0.49 -7.85 23.14
N GLY A 400 1.23 -7.13 23.98
CA GLY A 400 2.38 -7.65 24.72
C GLY A 400 3.72 -7.52 23.98
N TYR A 401 3.66 -7.15 22.68
CA TYR A 401 4.84 -6.89 21.84
C TYR A 401 4.72 -5.50 21.19
N ASN A 402 3.88 -5.38 20.16
CA ASN A 402 3.68 -4.11 19.45
C ASN A 402 2.79 -3.14 20.22
N TYR A 403 1.90 -3.68 21.06
CA TYR A 403 0.93 -2.91 21.82
C TYR A 403 0.93 -3.28 23.29
N VAL A 404 0.62 -2.28 24.09
CA VAL A 404 0.20 -2.38 25.49
C VAL A 404 -1.11 -1.60 25.66
N ARG A 405 -1.81 -1.79 26.79
CA ARG A 405 -3.01 -1.00 27.08
C ARG A 405 -2.64 0.31 27.77
N ASP A 406 -3.11 1.42 27.23
CA ASP A 406 -3.02 2.72 27.88
C ASP A 406 -3.98 2.84 29.09
N GLU A 407 -4.02 4.00 29.75
CA GLU A 407 -4.89 4.25 30.91
C GLU A 407 -6.40 4.15 30.58
N GLU A 408 -6.77 4.28 29.32
CA GLU A 408 -8.14 4.16 28.81
C GLU A 408 -8.46 2.73 28.35
N GLY A 409 -7.49 1.83 28.38
CA GLY A 409 -7.62 0.45 27.94
C GLY A 409 -7.43 0.25 26.43
N ILE A 410 -6.99 1.30 25.72
CA ILE A 410 -6.81 1.31 24.27
C ILE A 410 -5.41 0.76 23.93
N LEU A 411 -5.29 0.01 22.86
CA LEU A 411 -4.00 -0.49 22.37
C LEU A 411 -3.11 0.67 21.94
N ALA A 412 -1.96 0.81 22.58
CA ALA A 412 -1.00 1.87 22.31
C ALA A 412 0.41 1.27 22.15
N THR A 413 1.21 1.85 21.27
CA THR A 413 2.62 1.48 21.13
C THR A 413 3.37 1.73 22.45
N PRO A 414 4.05 0.74 23.04
CA PRO A 414 4.83 0.96 24.23
C PRO A 414 6.05 1.83 23.92
N LEU A 415 6.18 2.94 24.64
CA LEU A 415 7.27 3.91 24.50
C LEU A 415 8.04 4.02 25.81
N ASP A 416 9.34 4.29 25.72
CA ASP A 416 10.20 4.62 26.86
C ASP A 416 10.04 6.10 27.27
N GLU A 417 10.84 6.55 28.24
CA GLU A 417 10.82 7.92 28.76
C GLU A 417 11.25 8.99 27.73
N ASN A 418 11.90 8.57 26.65
CA ASN A 418 12.35 9.44 25.56
C ASN A 418 11.39 9.39 24.35
N GLY A 419 10.33 8.57 24.39
CA GLY A 419 9.37 8.41 23.32
C GLY A 419 9.74 7.36 22.29
N TYR A 420 10.73 6.53 22.54
CA TYR A 420 11.13 5.45 21.64
C TYR A 420 10.35 4.16 21.88
N TYR A 421 10.25 3.34 20.84
CA TYR A 421 9.63 2.04 20.96
C TYR A 421 10.33 1.18 22.01
N ALA A 422 9.59 0.74 23.00
CA ALA A 422 10.05 -0.04 24.14
C ALA A 422 9.34 -1.40 24.25
N GLY A 423 8.70 -1.83 23.17
CA GLY A 423 8.03 -3.13 23.09
C GLY A 423 8.92 -4.24 22.54
N GLY A 424 8.28 -5.34 22.14
CA GLY A 424 8.96 -6.49 21.56
C GLY A 424 9.78 -7.29 22.58
N THR A 425 10.89 -7.81 22.10
CA THR A 425 11.87 -8.59 22.90
C THR A 425 13.27 -8.06 22.63
N GLU A 426 14.29 -8.59 23.33
CA GLU A 426 15.69 -8.23 23.05
C GLU A 426 16.09 -8.54 21.59
N GLU A 427 15.50 -9.57 20.99
CA GLU A 427 15.72 -9.95 19.59
C GLU A 427 14.88 -9.13 18.62
N TRP A 428 13.63 -8.75 19.00
CA TRP A 428 12.68 -8.00 18.19
C TRP A 428 12.45 -6.60 18.79
N ASN A 429 13.48 -5.80 18.82
CA ASN A 429 13.54 -4.55 19.57
C ASN A 429 13.09 -3.31 18.77
N THR A 430 12.62 -3.48 17.53
CA THR A 430 11.95 -2.42 16.76
C THR A 430 10.49 -2.79 16.51
N PHE A 431 9.66 -1.79 16.22
CA PHE A 431 8.24 -2.02 15.92
C PHE A 431 8.08 -2.96 14.72
N GLY A 432 8.85 -2.76 13.65
CA GLY A 432 8.80 -3.58 12.44
C GLY A 432 9.25 -5.03 12.69
N LEU A 433 10.36 -5.25 13.43
CA LEU A 433 10.80 -6.60 13.81
C LEU A 433 9.78 -7.32 14.68
N ALA A 434 9.22 -6.62 15.67
CA ALA A 434 8.16 -7.19 16.51
C ALA A 434 6.92 -7.53 15.70
N ARG A 435 6.48 -6.65 14.77
CA ARG A 435 5.39 -6.92 13.84
C ARG A 435 5.65 -8.17 13.00
N ALA A 436 6.79 -8.26 12.34
CA ALA A 436 7.14 -9.40 11.48
C ALA A 436 7.14 -10.74 12.21
N ASN A 437 7.42 -10.75 13.52
CA ASN A 437 7.50 -11.96 14.34
C ASN A 437 6.26 -12.22 15.20
N THR A 438 5.28 -11.35 15.21
CA THR A 438 4.04 -11.53 16.00
C THR A 438 2.80 -11.73 15.15
N THR A 439 2.83 -11.33 13.87
CA THR A 439 1.74 -11.56 12.92
C THR A 439 2.31 -11.90 11.54
N PRO A 440 1.57 -12.69 10.71
CA PRO A 440 1.95 -12.85 9.30
C PRO A 440 1.98 -11.51 8.57
N ALA A 441 1.21 -10.51 9.05
CA ALA A 441 0.88 -9.28 8.35
C ALA A 441 0.39 -9.57 6.92
N ARG A 442 -0.05 -8.55 6.17
CA ARG A 442 -0.64 -8.78 4.84
C ARG A 442 -1.85 -9.75 4.91
N GLY A 443 -2.41 -10.16 3.81
CA GLY A 443 -3.69 -10.88 3.80
C GLY A 443 -4.88 -9.92 3.87
N SER A 444 -6.08 -10.43 4.05
CA SER A 444 -7.31 -9.61 4.16
C SER A 444 -7.42 -8.96 5.53
N MET A 445 -6.61 -7.94 5.74
CA MET A 445 -6.64 -7.09 6.92
C MET A 445 -7.53 -5.88 6.64
N ILE A 446 -8.39 -5.51 7.57
CA ILE A 446 -9.24 -4.34 7.44
C ILE A 446 -9.14 -3.51 8.72
N VAL A 447 -8.48 -2.36 8.61
CA VAL A 447 -8.34 -1.39 9.71
C VAL A 447 -8.98 -0.08 9.27
N LEU A 448 -10.11 0.26 9.88
CA LEU A 448 -10.91 1.43 9.55
C LEU A 448 -10.50 2.65 10.38
N ASP A 449 -10.76 3.83 9.88
CA ASP A 449 -10.51 5.11 10.55
C ASP A 449 -11.11 5.17 11.96
N GLU A 450 -12.29 4.56 12.16
CA GLU A 450 -12.96 4.54 13.46
C GLU A 450 -12.22 3.69 14.51
N TYR A 451 -11.29 2.80 14.11
CA TYR A 451 -10.50 2.00 15.05
C TYR A 451 -9.35 2.82 15.67
N TYR A 452 -8.85 3.81 14.92
CA TYR A 452 -7.88 4.76 15.43
C TYR A 452 -8.55 5.70 16.42
N ASP A 453 -7.96 5.89 17.57
CA ASP A 453 -8.47 6.62 18.75
C ASP A 453 -9.50 5.84 19.60
N THR A 454 -10.18 4.80 19.09
CA THR A 454 -11.20 4.04 19.86
C THR A 454 -10.70 2.65 20.27
N VAL A 455 -9.93 1.99 19.43
CA VAL A 455 -9.41 0.64 19.64
C VAL A 455 -7.89 0.64 19.78
N CYS A 456 -7.22 1.41 18.94
CA CYS A 456 -5.78 1.60 19.01
C CYS A 456 -5.39 3.07 18.89
N ARG A 457 -4.20 3.40 19.37
CA ARG A 457 -3.51 4.63 18.98
C ARG A 457 -2.76 4.37 17.69
N TYR A 458 -2.45 5.43 16.96
CA TYR A 458 -1.60 5.28 15.77
C TYR A 458 -0.32 4.53 16.08
N THR A 459 0.15 3.78 15.12
CA THR A 459 1.43 3.11 15.22
C THR A 459 2.56 4.14 15.39
N TYR A 460 3.65 3.71 15.98
CA TYR A 460 4.83 4.56 16.16
C TYR A 460 5.31 5.16 14.83
N ASP A 461 5.31 4.35 13.76
CA ASP A 461 5.73 4.78 12.43
C ASP A 461 4.82 5.86 11.82
N ALA A 462 3.58 5.96 12.26
CA ALA A 462 2.63 6.95 11.74
C ALA A 462 2.79 8.35 12.37
N VAL A 463 3.60 8.53 13.40
CA VAL A 463 3.72 9.83 14.10
C VAL A 463 4.19 10.94 13.16
N THR A 464 5.23 10.66 12.35
CA THR A 464 5.75 11.63 11.37
C THR A 464 4.71 11.97 10.30
N LEU A 465 3.95 10.97 9.84
CA LEU A 465 2.84 11.16 8.90
C LEU A 465 1.72 12.01 9.50
N LEU A 466 1.35 11.75 10.76
CA LEU A 466 0.33 12.53 11.44
C LEU A 466 0.74 13.99 11.64
N GLU A 467 2.01 14.27 11.93
CA GLU A 467 2.52 15.63 12.01
C GLU A 467 2.43 16.33 10.66
N TRP A 468 2.84 15.64 9.58
CA TRP A 468 2.72 16.16 8.24
C TRP A 468 1.27 16.46 7.86
N GLN A 469 0.33 15.59 8.23
CA GLN A 469 -1.10 15.77 8.00
C GLN A 469 -1.67 16.96 8.77
N LYS A 470 -1.23 17.19 10.03
CA LYS A 470 -1.63 18.37 10.82
C LYS A 470 -1.17 19.68 10.15
N VAL A 471 0.01 19.66 9.54
CA VAL A 471 0.57 20.84 8.86
C VAL A 471 -0.12 21.11 7.52
N ASN A 472 -0.54 20.05 6.79
CA ASN A 472 -0.98 20.16 5.40
C ASN A 472 -2.50 20.10 5.20
N GLY A 473 -3.27 19.62 6.18
CA GLY A 473 -4.71 19.41 6.04
C GLY A 473 -5.05 18.25 5.09
N LYS A 474 -5.47 17.10 5.63
CA LYS A 474 -5.77 15.89 4.87
C LYS A 474 -6.72 16.14 3.69
N ASP A 475 -7.87 16.74 3.99
CA ASP A 475 -8.93 16.93 3.00
C ASP A 475 -8.53 17.86 1.86
N ASP A 476 -7.72 18.88 2.16
CA ASP A 476 -7.21 19.81 1.15
C ASP A 476 -6.24 19.13 0.19
N ILE A 477 -5.39 18.21 0.70
CA ILE A 477 -4.44 17.45 -0.12
C ILE A 477 -5.19 16.50 -1.05
N LEU A 478 -6.11 15.70 -0.51
CA LEU A 478 -6.84 14.70 -1.28
C LEU A 478 -7.75 15.32 -2.33
N ALA A 479 -8.36 16.48 -2.04
CA ALA A 479 -9.24 17.19 -2.95
C ALA A 479 -8.54 17.74 -4.20
N GLU A 480 -7.21 17.90 -4.18
CA GLU A 480 -6.44 18.40 -5.32
C GLU A 480 -6.03 17.31 -6.32
N TYR A 481 -6.18 16.03 -5.95
CA TYR A 481 -5.71 14.93 -6.78
C TYR A 481 -6.89 14.17 -7.42
N ASP A 482 -7.09 14.41 -8.71
CA ASP A 482 -7.97 13.60 -9.54
C ASP A 482 -7.24 12.29 -9.92
N THR A 483 -7.10 11.38 -8.95
CA THR A 483 -6.46 10.08 -9.18
C THR A 483 -7.35 9.17 -10.03
N ILE A 484 -6.74 8.23 -10.74
CA ILE A 484 -7.49 7.18 -11.45
C ILE A 484 -8.18 6.30 -10.40
N PRO A 485 -9.51 6.09 -10.49
CA PRO A 485 -10.18 5.13 -9.62
C PRO A 485 -9.59 3.72 -9.79
N ARG A 486 -9.59 2.94 -8.71
CA ARG A 486 -9.18 1.55 -8.80
C ARG A 486 -10.17 0.81 -9.69
N VAL A 487 -9.66 0.27 -10.79
CA VAL A 487 -10.44 -0.48 -11.76
C VAL A 487 -9.75 -1.80 -12.06
N LEU A 488 -10.48 -2.89 -11.98
CA LEU A 488 -9.97 -4.19 -12.42
C LEU A 488 -10.09 -4.30 -13.94
N MET A 489 -9.06 -4.83 -14.56
CA MET A 489 -8.88 -4.87 -16.02
C MET A 489 -9.42 -6.18 -16.60
N GLU A 490 -9.81 -6.16 -17.86
CA GLU A 490 -10.07 -7.37 -18.63
C GLU A 490 -8.75 -8.08 -19.00
N THR A 491 -8.82 -9.39 -19.23
CA THR A 491 -7.64 -10.22 -19.54
C THR A 491 -6.86 -9.70 -20.76
N ASP A 492 -7.55 -9.22 -21.79
CA ASP A 492 -6.92 -8.65 -22.99
C ASP A 492 -6.22 -7.32 -22.68
N GLU A 493 -6.82 -6.48 -21.81
CA GLU A 493 -6.23 -5.23 -21.32
C GLU A 493 -4.95 -5.52 -20.53
N LEU A 494 -4.99 -6.47 -19.59
CA LEU A 494 -3.84 -6.91 -18.80
C LEU A 494 -2.70 -7.45 -19.69
N THR A 495 -3.06 -8.22 -20.70
CA THR A 495 -2.08 -8.76 -21.68
C THR A 495 -1.38 -7.62 -22.43
N ARG A 496 -2.12 -6.58 -22.80
CA ARG A 496 -1.54 -5.43 -23.49
C ARG A 496 -0.70 -4.56 -22.56
N LEU A 497 -1.19 -4.28 -21.35
CA LEU A 497 -0.46 -3.53 -20.31
C LEU A 497 0.87 -4.19 -19.99
N ALA A 498 0.90 -5.51 -19.80
CA ALA A 498 2.14 -6.25 -19.53
C ALA A 498 3.20 -6.10 -20.65
N GLN A 499 2.78 -5.80 -21.88
CA GLN A 499 3.70 -5.59 -23.00
C GLN A 499 4.27 -4.16 -23.06
N ILE A 500 3.50 -3.16 -22.64
CA ILE A 500 3.85 -1.75 -22.84
C ILE A 500 4.33 -1.05 -21.58
N GLN A 501 3.72 -1.33 -20.43
CA GLN A 501 3.99 -0.65 -19.17
C GLN A 501 5.48 -0.66 -18.77
N PRO A 502 6.19 -1.82 -18.78
CA PRO A 502 7.59 -1.82 -18.38
C PRO A 502 8.47 -0.88 -19.21
N THR A 503 8.22 -0.84 -20.53
CA THR A 503 9.00 0.03 -21.44
C THR A 503 8.67 1.51 -21.20
N ILE A 504 7.41 1.84 -20.87
CA ILE A 504 7.00 3.20 -20.57
C ILE A 504 7.67 3.67 -19.27
N SER A 505 7.57 2.88 -18.19
CA SER A 505 8.20 3.20 -16.89
C SER A 505 9.72 3.34 -17.02
N ASP A 506 10.40 2.35 -17.63
CA ASP A 506 11.85 2.42 -17.86
C ASP A 506 12.27 3.66 -18.67
N THR A 507 11.40 4.10 -19.60
CA THR A 507 11.68 5.29 -20.41
C THR A 507 11.60 6.55 -19.54
N VAL A 508 10.56 6.68 -18.72
CA VAL A 508 10.38 7.84 -17.82
C VAL A 508 11.55 7.91 -16.85
N ASP A 509 11.85 6.84 -16.13
CA ASP A 509 12.89 6.79 -15.11
C ASP A 509 14.27 7.12 -15.69
N ARG A 510 14.60 6.55 -16.83
CA ARG A 510 15.86 6.79 -17.51
C ARG A 510 16.03 8.26 -17.93
N TYR A 511 14.96 8.89 -18.42
CA TYR A 511 15.02 10.30 -18.79
C TYR A 511 15.06 11.22 -17.59
N ILE A 512 14.39 10.90 -16.48
CA ILE A 512 14.52 11.66 -15.23
C ILE A 512 15.99 11.68 -14.79
N VAL A 513 16.64 10.53 -14.70
CA VAL A 513 18.06 10.42 -14.29
C VAL A 513 18.97 11.21 -15.23
N ASP A 514 18.76 11.07 -16.55
CA ASP A 514 19.55 11.81 -17.54
C ASP A 514 19.33 13.32 -17.41
N TRP A 515 18.10 13.76 -17.30
CA TRP A 515 17.80 15.19 -17.21
C TRP A 515 18.26 15.84 -15.90
N VAL A 516 18.13 15.14 -14.78
CA VAL A 516 18.64 15.62 -13.49
C VAL A 516 20.15 15.81 -13.54
N THR A 517 20.88 14.92 -14.22
CA THR A 517 22.36 14.95 -14.28
C THR A 517 22.92 15.79 -15.42
N ASN A 518 22.25 15.88 -16.56
CA ASN A 518 22.77 16.48 -17.81
C ASN A 518 21.93 17.65 -18.34
N GLY A 519 20.77 17.91 -17.72
CA GLY A 519 19.84 18.95 -18.15
C GLY A 519 18.88 18.54 -19.26
N VAL A 520 17.80 19.29 -19.38
CA VAL A 520 16.75 19.10 -20.40
C VAL A 520 17.03 19.98 -21.61
N THR A 521 16.92 19.41 -22.80
CA THR A 521 16.96 20.16 -24.07
C THR A 521 15.68 19.91 -24.87
N ASP A 522 15.37 20.81 -25.82
CA ASP A 522 14.23 20.60 -26.71
C ASP A 522 14.36 19.30 -27.51
N GLU A 523 15.60 18.91 -27.88
CA GLU A 523 15.87 17.67 -28.60
C GLU A 523 15.65 16.44 -27.70
N SER A 524 16.13 16.44 -26.44
CA SER A 524 15.93 15.33 -25.50
C SER A 524 14.46 15.19 -25.14
N TRP A 525 13.73 16.30 -24.94
CA TRP A 525 12.29 16.29 -24.67
C TRP A 525 11.49 15.71 -25.85
N ALA A 526 11.80 16.13 -27.09
CA ALA A 526 11.15 15.57 -28.29
C ALA A 526 11.47 14.08 -28.50
N SER A 527 12.68 13.64 -28.18
CA SER A 527 13.07 12.22 -28.22
C SER A 527 12.29 11.41 -27.21
N TYR A 528 12.19 11.88 -25.97
CA TYR A 528 11.39 11.27 -24.92
C TYR A 528 9.92 11.07 -25.33
N GLN A 529 9.27 12.14 -25.83
CA GLN A 529 7.89 12.06 -26.30
C GLN A 529 7.73 10.99 -27.40
N SER A 530 8.66 10.96 -28.35
CA SER A 530 8.66 9.99 -29.45
C SER A 530 8.89 8.55 -28.98
N GLU A 531 9.76 8.35 -28.00
CA GLU A 531 10.01 7.02 -27.40
C GLU A 531 8.80 6.51 -26.64
N LEU A 532 8.11 7.36 -25.85
CA LEU A 532 6.87 7.00 -25.16
C LEU A 532 5.73 6.66 -26.14
N GLU A 533 5.58 7.43 -27.23
CA GLU A 533 4.63 7.10 -28.29
C GLU A 533 4.94 5.72 -28.89
N ALA A 534 6.20 5.43 -29.17
CA ALA A 534 6.64 4.14 -29.70
C ALA A 534 6.48 2.99 -28.69
N ALA A 535 6.62 3.25 -27.39
CA ALA A 535 6.39 2.29 -26.32
C ALA A 535 4.90 1.96 -26.11
N GLY A 536 3.99 2.82 -26.59
CA GLY A 536 2.55 2.56 -26.52
C GLY A 536 1.81 3.37 -25.44
N VAL A 537 2.30 4.56 -25.07
CA VAL A 537 1.65 5.41 -24.07
C VAL A 537 0.19 5.77 -24.44
N ASN A 538 -0.11 5.88 -25.72
CA ASN A 538 -1.48 6.12 -26.19
C ASN A 538 -2.40 4.92 -25.92
N ASP A 539 -1.91 3.70 -26.12
CA ASP A 539 -2.65 2.48 -25.77
C ASP A 539 -2.87 2.40 -24.25
N LEU A 540 -1.87 2.76 -23.45
CA LEU A 540 -1.98 2.83 -21.99
C LEU A 540 -3.15 3.74 -21.58
N VAL A 541 -3.18 4.96 -22.09
CA VAL A 541 -4.24 5.94 -21.79
C VAL A 541 -5.62 5.43 -22.25
N GLU A 542 -5.72 4.82 -23.44
CA GLU A 542 -6.98 4.29 -23.99
C GLU A 542 -7.52 3.12 -23.14
N ILE A 543 -6.64 2.21 -22.69
CA ILE A 543 -7.01 1.08 -21.85
C ILE A 543 -7.58 1.58 -20.50
N TYR A 544 -6.86 2.48 -19.83
CA TYR A 544 -7.35 3.03 -18.56
C TYR A 544 -8.62 3.86 -18.73
N GLN A 545 -8.77 4.64 -19.81
CA GLN A 545 -10.02 5.34 -20.08
C GLN A 545 -11.19 4.38 -20.24
N THR A 546 -10.98 3.29 -20.99
CA THR A 546 -12.01 2.27 -21.22
C THR A 546 -12.41 1.59 -19.91
N ALA A 547 -11.45 1.27 -19.04
CA ALA A 547 -11.72 0.64 -17.75
C ALA A 547 -12.46 1.60 -16.80
N VAL A 548 -12.08 2.89 -16.76
CA VAL A 548 -12.75 3.92 -15.97
C VAL A 548 -14.19 4.13 -16.44
N ASP A 549 -14.40 4.23 -17.75
CA ASP A 549 -15.75 4.41 -18.32
C ASP A 549 -16.64 3.19 -18.00
N ARG A 550 -16.09 1.97 -18.09
CA ARG A 550 -16.78 0.72 -17.72
C ARG A 550 -17.18 0.70 -16.24
N ALA A 551 -16.30 1.12 -15.35
CA ALA A 551 -16.59 1.21 -13.93
C ALA A 551 -17.73 2.19 -13.63
N ALA A 552 -17.71 3.36 -14.26
CA ALA A 552 -18.76 4.37 -14.13
C ALA A 552 -20.13 3.88 -14.69
N GLU A 553 -20.14 3.13 -15.77
CA GLU A 553 -21.36 2.52 -16.32
C GLU A 553 -21.95 1.47 -15.38
N ASN A 554 -21.10 0.64 -14.75
CA ASN A 554 -21.52 -0.37 -13.77
C ASN A 554 -22.13 0.28 -12.52
N GLU A 555 -21.55 1.37 -12.03
CA GLU A 555 -22.09 2.15 -10.91
C GLU A 555 -23.50 2.71 -11.24
N ALA A 556 -23.65 3.35 -12.40
CA ALA A 556 -24.93 3.88 -12.84
C ALA A 556 -26.00 2.78 -13.03
N GLY A 557 -25.60 1.59 -13.48
CA GLY A 557 -26.46 0.42 -13.63
C GLY A 557 -26.95 -0.12 -12.27
N SER A 558 -26.08 -0.20 -11.29
CA SER A 558 -26.38 -0.67 -9.93
C SER A 558 -27.34 0.29 -9.22
N ALA A 559 -27.09 1.59 -9.25
CA ALA A 559 -27.94 2.62 -8.66
C ALA A 559 -29.36 2.63 -9.27
N SER A 560 -29.50 2.34 -10.56
CA SER A 560 -30.80 2.25 -11.25
C SER A 560 -31.59 1.01 -10.84
N SER A 561 -30.94 -0.11 -10.56
CA SER A 561 -31.57 -1.36 -10.12
C SER A 561 -32.08 -1.29 -8.68
N GLU A 562 -31.33 -0.64 -7.78
CA GLU A 562 -31.76 -0.40 -6.40
C GLU A 562 -32.96 0.54 -6.32
N SER A 563 -32.99 1.60 -7.13
CA SER A 563 -34.13 2.52 -7.18
C SER A 563 -35.40 1.85 -7.73
N ALA A 564 -35.26 0.90 -8.64
CA ALA A 564 -36.38 0.10 -9.17
C ALA A 564 -36.90 -0.93 -8.15
N ALA A 565 -36.01 -1.53 -7.35
CA ALA A 565 -36.38 -2.47 -6.29
C ALA A 565 -37.12 -1.76 -5.14
N SER A 566 -36.66 -0.56 -4.74
CA SER A 566 -37.31 0.25 -3.69
C SER A 566 -38.71 0.75 -4.08
N THR A 567 -38.95 1.02 -5.36
CA THR A 567 -40.26 1.44 -5.86
C THR A 567 -41.27 0.29 -6.00
N SER A 568 -40.80 -0.96 -6.17
CA SER A 568 -41.68 -2.14 -6.24
C SER A 568 -42.16 -2.63 -4.87
N SER A 569 -41.43 -2.34 -3.80
CA SER A 569 -41.82 -2.74 -2.43
C SER A 569 -42.87 -1.83 -1.79
N THR A 570 -43.08 -0.62 -2.31
CA THR A 570 -44.09 0.34 -1.81
C THR A 570 -45.45 0.21 -2.48
N SER A 571 -45.61 -0.63 -3.52
CA SER A 571 -46.90 -0.78 -4.25
C SER A 571 -47.72 -2.02 -3.83
N SER A 572 -47.26 -2.82 -2.84
CA SER A 572 -47.98 -4.01 -2.36
C SER A 572 -48.66 -3.85 -0.98
N ALA A 573 -48.77 -2.61 -0.47
CA ALA A 573 -49.48 -2.29 0.77
C ALA A 573 -50.58 -1.25 0.51
N SER A 574 -51.64 -1.68 -0.18
CA SER A 574 -52.94 -1.01 -0.20
C SER A 574 -54.08 -2.01 -0.37
#